data_ff12421085cbbc001a1fa76f86143419
#
_entry.id   ff12421085cbbc001a1fa76f86143419
#
_cell.length_a   1.000
_cell.length_b   1.000
_cell.length_c   1.000
_cell.angle_alpha   90.00
_cell.angle_beta   90.00
_cell.angle_gamma   90.00
#
_symmetry.space_group_name_H-M   'P 1'
#
loop_
_entity.id
_entity.type
_entity.pdbx_description
1 polymer ?
#
loop_
_entity_poly.entity_id
_entity_poly.type
_entity_poly.pdbx_seq_one_letter_code
_entity_poly.pdbx_strand_id
1 'polypeptide(L)'
;TVCTTIHSNSCNSTYRRMMTLAKRKYNMDDSVLMQIMVEAYPVVVFTKQLEDRSRKIMEIIEGEDYLDGKLLYRSLYKYEVVDNVTLEGGETHVVGHHRKMCSISDGLIKRLLDNGISHKELEEFTGKVVD
;
A
#
# COMPACT_ATOMS: atom_id res chain seq x y z
N THR A 1 3.01 -4.16 -16.84
CA THR A 1 2.70 -4.24 -15.39
C THR A 1 3.90 -4.82 -14.67
N VAL A 2 4.32 -4.19 -13.58
CA VAL A 2 5.44 -4.65 -12.75
C VAL A 2 4.93 -4.90 -11.33
N CYS A 3 5.32 -6.05 -10.76
CA CYS A 3 5.06 -6.40 -9.38
C CYS A 3 6.36 -6.88 -8.74
N THR A 4 6.62 -6.48 -7.51
CA THR A 4 7.77 -6.94 -6.74
C THR A 4 7.40 -7.13 -5.28
N THR A 5 8.22 -7.88 -4.55
CA THR A 5 8.08 -8.07 -3.11
C THR A 5 9.33 -7.57 -2.40
N ILE A 6 9.14 -6.98 -1.24
CA ILE A 6 10.24 -6.45 -0.44
C ILE A 6 9.90 -6.59 1.05
N HIS A 7 10.90 -6.91 1.87
CA HIS A 7 10.74 -6.91 3.31
C HIS A 7 10.79 -5.47 3.85
N SER A 8 9.72 -5.05 4.50
CA SER A 8 9.60 -3.74 5.13
C SER A 8 8.71 -3.82 6.38
N ASN A 9 8.76 -2.81 7.22
CA ASN A 9 8.00 -2.76 8.47
C ASN A 9 6.64 -2.06 8.33
N SER A 10 6.40 -1.39 7.20
CA SER A 10 5.16 -0.68 6.88
C SER A 10 5.09 -0.33 5.39
N CYS A 11 3.92 0.03 4.89
CA CYS A 11 3.77 0.56 3.54
C CYS A 11 4.66 1.79 3.30
N ASN A 12 4.63 2.74 4.21
CA ASN A 12 5.38 4.00 4.08
C ASN A 12 6.91 3.76 4.01
N SER A 13 7.45 2.86 4.83
CA SER A 13 8.89 2.57 4.84
C SER A 13 9.36 1.79 3.61
N THR A 14 8.45 1.23 2.82
CA THR A 14 8.77 0.45 1.63
C THR A 14 9.52 1.28 0.58
N TYR A 15 9.02 2.47 0.26
CA TYR A 15 9.67 3.35 -0.71
C TYR A 15 11.09 3.74 -0.30
N ARG A 16 11.28 4.09 0.98
CA ARG A 16 12.61 4.41 1.50
C ARG A 16 13.57 3.22 1.41
N ARG A 17 13.07 2.03 1.69
CA ARG A 17 13.88 0.82 1.57
C ARG A 17 14.25 0.52 0.12
N MET A 18 13.32 0.68 -0.80
CA MET A 18 13.58 0.54 -2.25
C MET A 18 14.64 1.55 -2.69
N MET A 19 14.52 2.82 -2.30
CA MET A 19 15.51 3.86 -2.58
C MET A 19 16.90 3.46 -2.05
N THR A 20 16.98 3.00 -0.79
CA THR A 20 18.24 2.57 -0.18
C THR A 20 18.90 1.43 -0.97
N LEU A 21 18.10 0.48 -1.47
CA LEU A 21 18.61 -0.60 -2.30
C LEU A 21 19.07 -0.11 -3.67
N ALA A 22 18.34 0.80 -4.30
CA ALA A 22 18.69 1.38 -5.59
C ALA A 22 19.99 2.19 -5.52
N LYS A 23 20.23 2.92 -4.44
CA LYS A 23 21.47 3.70 -4.22
C LYS A 23 22.75 2.85 -4.17
N ARG A 24 22.64 1.57 -3.92
CA ARG A 24 23.81 0.67 -3.99
C ARG A 24 24.37 0.57 -5.41
N LYS A 25 23.55 0.82 -6.40
CA LYS A 25 23.91 0.68 -7.82
C LYS A 25 23.88 2.00 -8.59
N TYR A 26 23.00 2.91 -8.21
CA TYR A 26 22.76 4.16 -8.92
C TYR A 26 23.11 5.36 -8.05
N ASN A 27 23.96 6.23 -8.58
CA ASN A 27 24.30 7.50 -7.92
C ASN A 27 23.35 8.61 -8.42
N MET A 28 22.17 8.67 -7.82
CA MET A 28 21.11 9.64 -8.13
C MET A 28 20.63 10.29 -6.86
N ASP A 29 20.09 11.50 -6.97
CA ASP A 29 19.47 12.19 -5.84
C ASP A 29 18.29 11.41 -5.26
N ASP A 30 18.16 11.50 -3.94
CA ASP A 30 17.10 10.81 -3.19
C ASP A 30 15.70 11.18 -3.70
N SER A 31 15.46 12.46 -3.99
CA SER A 31 14.18 12.94 -4.51
C SER A 31 13.85 12.35 -5.87
N VAL A 32 14.83 12.25 -6.76
CA VAL A 32 14.64 11.64 -8.10
C VAL A 32 14.33 10.15 -7.98
N LEU A 33 15.11 9.42 -7.16
CA LEU A 33 14.86 8.00 -6.92
C LEU A 33 13.47 7.75 -6.30
N MET A 34 13.07 8.56 -5.33
CA MET A 34 11.76 8.44 -4.69
C MET A 34 10.62 8.71 -5.67
N GLN A 35 10.73 9.74 -6.52
CA GLN A 35 9.73 10.02 -7.56
C GLN A 35 9.59 8.84 -8.53
N ILE A 36 10.71 8.29 -9.01
CA ILE A 36 10.70 7.11 -9.88
C ILE A 36 10.01 5.92 -9.20
N MET A 37 10.30 5.67 -7.91
CA MET A 37 9.71 4.56 -7.16
C MET A 37 8.21 4.72 -6.97
N VAL A 38 7.74 5.92 -6.64
CA VAL A 38 6.31 6.22 -6.48
C VAL A 38 5.57 6.07 -7.80
N GLU A 39 6.16 6.55 -8.91
CA GLU A 39 5.57 6.41 -10.24
C GLU A 39 5.53 4.94 -10.70
N ALA A 40 6.61 4.19 -10.48
CA ALA A 40 6.68 2.79 -10.89
C ALA A 40 5.79 1.87 -10.07
N TYR A 41 5.64 2.15 -8.77
CA TYR A 41 4.89 1.33 -7.80
C TYR A 41 3.88 2.19 -7.04
N PRO A 42 2.80 2.64 -7.69
CA PRO A 42 1.83 3.53 -7.06
C PRO A 42 1.04 2.87 -5.93
N VAL A 43 0.93 1.54 -5.92
CA VAL A 43 0.21 0.81 -4.89
C VAL A 43 1.15 -0.09 -4.11
N VAL A 44 1.10 0.01 -2.80
CA VAL A 44 1.84 -0.85 -1.87
C VAL A 44 0.88 -1.58 -0.96
N VAL A 45 1.04 -2.90 -0.89
CA VAL A 45 0.27 -3.79 -0.02
C VAL A 45 1.19 -4.33 1.06
N PHE A 46 0.90 -4.02 2.32
CA PHE A 46 1.66 -4.50 3.47
C PHE A 46 0.94 -5.66 4.14
N THR A 47 1.64 -6.79 4.22
CA THR A 47 1.16 -7.99 4.90
C THR A 47 2.01 -8.30 6.12
N LYS A 48 1.38 -8.82 7.17
CA LYS A 48 2.06 -9.23 8.40
C LYS A 48 1.45 -10.53 8.93
N GLN A 49 2.27 -11.36 9.54
CA GLN A 49 1.81 -12.45 10.38
C GLN A 49 1.55 -11.92 11.79
N LEU A 50 0.35 -12.15 12.30
CA LEU A 50 -0.08 -11.74 13.63
C LEU A 50 0.27 -12.79 14.69
N GLU A 51 0.02 -12.49 15.96
CA GLU A 51 0.35 -13.35 17.11
C GLU A 51 -0.36 -14.71 17.07
N ASP A 52 -1.56 -14.77 16.49
CA ASP A 52 -2.32 -16.00 16.22
C ASP A 52 -1.82 -16.79 15.00
N ARG A 53 -0.66 -16.41 14.44
CA ARG A 53 -0.06 -16.96 13.21
C ARG A 53 -0.88 -16.74 11.94
N SER A 54 -2.01 -16.07 12.01
CA SER A 54 -2.75 -15.66 10.82
C SER A 54 -1.97 -14.60 10.03
N ARG A 55 -2.10 -14.62 8.71
CA ARG A 55 -1.51 -13.59 7.83
C ARG A 55 -2.62 -12.65 7.38
N LYS A 56 -2.41 -11.38 7.60
CA LYS A 56 -3.37 -10.32 7.25
C LYS A 56 -2.71 -9.27 6.35
N ILE A 57 -3.51 -8.69 5.46
CA ILE A 57 -3.17 -7.44 4.81
C ILE A 57 -3.41 -6.34 5.84
N MET A 58 -2.34 -5.73 6.33
CA MET A 58 -2.43 -4.72 7.39
C MET A 58 -2.77 -3.34 6.84
N GLU A 59 -2.26 -3.02 5.65
CA GLU A 59 -2.49 -1.73 5.02
C GLU A 59 -2.30 -1.83 3.51
N ILE A 60 -3.08 -1.04 2.79
CA ILE A 60 -2.89 -0.76 1.36
C ILE A 60 -2.82 0.75 1.22
N ILE A 61 -1.75 1.24 0.60
CA ILE A 61 -1.60 2.66 0.30
C ILE A 61 -1.45 2.90 -1.19
N GLU A 62 -1.81 4.11 -1.61
CA GLU A 62 -1.43 4.70 -2.88
C GLU A 62 -0.38 5.78 -2.62
N GLY A 63 0.81 5.63 -3.20
CA GLY A 63 1.80 6.70 -3.26
C GLY A 63 1.42 7.67 -4.37
N GLU A 64 1.32 8.95 -4.04
CA GLU A 64 0.88 9.98 -4.98
C GLU A 64 2.07 10.77 -5.52
N ASP A 65 2.98 11.19 -4.65
CA ASP A 65 4.14 12.01 -5.03
C ASP A 65 5.22 12.01 -3.93
N TYR A 66 6.36 12.60 -4.25
CA TYR A 66 7.42 12.89 -3.29
C TYR A 66 7.88 14.33 -3.45
N LEU A 67 7.52 15.17 -2.48
CA LEU A 67 7.78 16.61 -2.47
C LEU A 67 8.42 17.05 -1.16
N ASP A 68 9.40 17.94 -1.23
CA ASP A 68 10.07 18.53 -0.08
C ASP A 68 10.56 17.51 0.97
N GLY A 69 11.11 16.40 0.49
CA GLY A 69 11.61 15.33 1.35
C GLY A 69 10.52 14.46 1.99
N LYS A 70 9.26 14.61 1.58
CA LYS A 70 8.12 13.88 2.12
C LYS A 70 7.40 13.06 1.06
N LEU A 71 7.08 11.81 1.42
CA LEU A 71 6.17 10.97 0.65
C LEU A 71 4.74 11.45 0.87
N LEU A 72 4.06 11.79 -0.22
CA LEU A 72 2.62 12.03 -0.24
C LEU A 72 1.93 10.74 -0.61
N TYR A 73 1.07 10.25 0.26
CA TYR A 73 0.33 9.01 0.06
C TYR A 73 -1.03 9.06 0.73
N ARG A 74 -1.93 8.21 0.27
CA ARG A 74 -3.21 7.96 0.93
C ARG A 74 -3.32 6.50 1.36
N SER A 75 -3.86 6.28 2.53
CA SER A 75 -4.22 4.94 3.00
C SER A 75 -5.57 4.56 2.43
N LEU A 76 -5.63 3.46 1.67
CA LEU A 76 -6.85 2.98 1.04
C LEU A 76 -7.62 2.05 1.98
N TYR A 77 -6.89 1.10 2.59
CA TYR A 77 -7.42 0.12 3.53
C TYR A 77 -6.48 -0.08 4.70
N LYS A 78 -7.04 -0.29 5.89
CA LYS A 78 -6.30 -0.71 7.09
C LYS A 78 -7.00 -1.90 7.75
N TYR A 79 -6.20 -2.78 8.33
CA TYR A 79 -6.67 -3.79 9.26
C TYR A 79 -6.61 -3.22 10.67
N GLU A 80 -7.76 -3.12 11.32
CA GLU A 80 -7.88 -2.65 12.70
C GLU A 80 -8.00 -3.87 13.62
N VAL A 81 -7.03 -4.05 14.49
CA VAL A 81 -7.11 -5.03 15.58
C VAL A 81 -8.00 -4.45 16.67
N VAL A 82 -9.08 -5.15 16.96
CA VAL A 82 -10.05 -4.74 17.99
C VAL A 82 -9.68 -5.33 19.34
N ASP A 83 -9.26 -6.59 19.34
CA ASP A 83 -8.93 -7.31 20.58
C ASP A 83 -7.96 -8.47 20.30
N ASN A 84 -7.30 -8.90 21.37
CA ASN A 84 -6.51 -10.13 21.40
C ASN A 84 -7.08 -11.04 22.49
N VAL A 85 -7.73 -12.11 22.10
CA VAL A 85 -8.39 -13.04 23.02
C VAL A 85 -7.48 -14.24 23.27
N THR A 86 -7.18 -14.51 24.54
CA THR A 86 -6.47 -15.73 24.94
C THR A 86 -7.50 -16.82 25.25
N LEU A 87 -7.44 -17.91 24.49
CA LEU A 87 -8.32 -19.07 24.66
C LEU A 87 -7.85 -19.96 25.84
N GLU A 88 -8.76 -20.80 26.32
CA GLU A 88 -8.41 -21.88 27.26
C GLU A 88 -7.38 -22.79 26.59
N GLY A 89 -6.13 -22.78 27.09
CA GLY A 89 -4.99 -23.48 26.48
C GLY A 89 -3.84 -22.56 26.08
N GLY A 90 -4.00 -21.22 26.27
CA GLY A 90 -2.94 -20.22 26.09
C GLY A 90 -2.72 -19.77 24.63
N GLU A 91 -3.59 -20.19 23.69
CA GLU A 91 -3.54 -19.70 22.32
C GLU A 91 -4.14 -18.30 22.21
N THR A 92 -3.43 -17.39 21.55
CA THR A 92 -3.94 -16.05 21.25
C THR A 92 -4.71 -16.07 19.94
N HIS A 93 -5.90 -15.46 19.95
CA HIS A 93 -6.72 -15.21 18.76
C HIS A 93 -6.86 -13.72 18.55
N VAL A 94 -6.46 -13.24 17.38
CA VAL A 94 -6.54 -11.81 17.02
C VAL A 94 -7.87 -11.53 16.35
N VAL A 95 -8.66 -10.66 16.96
CA VAL A 95 -9.95 -10.20 16.44
C VAL A 95 -9.78 -8.84 15.80
N GLY A 96 -10.21 -8.70 14.56
CA GLY A 96 -10.13 -7.44 13.84
C GLY A 96 -10.86 -7.47 12.51
N HIS A 97 -10.88 -6.35 11.82
CA HIS A 97 -11.55 -6.21 10.54
C HIS A 97 -10.80 -5.23 9.62
N HIS A 98 -11.03 -5.39 8.31
CA HIS A 98 -10.54 -4.43 7.32
C HIS A 98 -11.48 -3.24 7.21
N ARG A 99 -10.92 -2.05 7.21
CA ARG A 99 -11.64 -0.80 7.04
C ARG A 99 -11.17 -0.07 5.80
N LYS A 100 -12.12 0.32 4.95
CA LYS A 100 -11.86 1.22 3.83
C LYS A 100 -11.67 2.64 4.36
N MET A 101 -10.54 3.27 4.05
CA MET A 101 -10.19 4.62 4.50
C MET A 101 -10.57 5.67 3.47
N CYS A 102 -10.17 5.45 2.21
CA CYS A 102 -10.52 6.31 1.08
C CYS A 102 -10.49 5.52 -0.23
N SER A 103 -10.91 6.16 -1.31
CA SER A 103 -10.78 5.63 -2.67
C SER A 103 -9.42 6.00 -3.26
N ILE A 104 -9.02 5.32 -4.34
CA ILE A 104 -7.86 5.68 -5.15
C ILE A 104 -8.04 7.09 -5.73
N SER A 105 -6.91 7.74 -6.05
CA SER A 105 -6.90 9.09 -6.62
C SER A 105 -7.46 9.13 -8.03
N ASP A 106 -7.94 10.30 -8.44
CA ASP A 106 -8.38 10.54 -9.82
C ASP A 106 -7.23 10.33 -10.81
N GLY A 107 -6.00 10.63 -10.41
CA GLY A 107 -4.80 10.37 -11.20
C GLY A 107 -4.57 8.89 -11.45
N LEU A 108 -4.75 8.04 -10.44
CA LEU A 108 -4.64 6.60 -10.60
C LEU A 108 -5.83 6.03 -11.38
N ILE A 109 -7.04 6.53 -11.17
CA ILE A 109 -8.23 6.18 -11.97
C ILE A 109 -7.96 6.43 -13.45
N LYS A 110 -7.51 7.63 -13.80
CA LYS A 110 -7.18 7.98 -15.20
C LYS A 110 -6.11 7.03 -15.76
N ARG A 111 -5.06 6.79 -15.01
CA ARG A 111 -3.98 5.87 -15.43
C ARG A 111 -4.49 4.44 -15.69
N LEU A 112 -5.41 3.96 -14.86
CA LEU A 112 -6.02 2.63 -15.04
C LEU A 112 -6.91 2.58 -16.28
N LEU A 113 -7.71 3.62 -16.54
CA LEU A 113 -8.52 3.76 -17.77
C LEU A 113 -7.64 3.77 -19.03
N ASP A 114 -6.58 4.59 -19.02
CA ASP A 114 -5.61 4.68 -20.14
C ASP A 114 -4.90 3.33 -20.40
N ASN A 115 -4.84 2.45 -19.41
CA ASN A 115 -4.28 1.11 -19.50
C ASN A 115 -5.32 0.00 -19.70
N GLY A 116 -6.56 0.34 -20.02
CA GLY A 116 -7.58 -0.59 -20.48
C GLY A 116 -8.48 -1.19 -19.41
N ILE A 117 -8.44 -0.69 -18.18
CA ILE A 117 -9.44 -1.04 -17.16
C ILE A 117 -10.75 -0.32 -17.49
N SER A 118 -11.87 -1.02 -17.46
CA SER A 118 -13.17 -0.45 -17.80
C SER A 118 -13.73 0.45 -16.68
N HIS A 119 -14.56 1.42 -17.05
CA HIS A 119 -15.30 2.25 -16.07
C HIS A 119 -16.09 1.38 -15.09
N LYS A 120 -16.76 0.34 -15.59
CA LYS A 120 -17.55 -0.56 -14.76
C LYS A 120 -16.71 -1.24 -13.66
N GLU A 121 -15.54 -1.77 -14.01
CA GLU A 121 -14.63 -2.39 -13.04
C GLU A 121 -14.15 -1.37 -12.00
N LEU A 122 -13.87 -0.13 -12.40
CA LEU A 122 -13.46 0.92 -11.48
C LEU A 122 -14.62 1.36 -10.57
N GLU A 123 -15.84 1.45 -11.08
CA GLU A 123 -17.04 1.74 -10.26
C GLU A 123 -17.28 0.65 -9.21
N GLU A 124 -17.19 -0.62 -9.60
CA GLU A 124 -17.31 -1.76 -8.67
C GLU A 124 -16.24 -1.68 -7.57
N PHE A 125 -15.00 -1.35 -7.92
CA PHE A 125 -13.89 -1.25 -6.97
C PHE A 125 -13.97 -0.01 -6.08
N THR A 126 -14.28 1.15 -6.64
CA THR A 126 -14.30 2.42 -5.92
C THR A 126 -15.62 2.66 -5.18
N GLY A 127 -16.70 2.09 -5.66
CA GLY A 127 -18.07 2.37 -5.22
C GLY A 127 -18.58 3.75 -5.63
N LYS A 128 -17.96 4.37 -6.65
CA LYS A 128 -18.32 5.70 -7.20
C LYS A 128 -18.46 5.60 -8.69
N VAL A 129 -19.35 6.40 -9.26
CA VAL A 129 -19.41 6.61 -10.70
C VAL A 129 -18.11 7.26 -11.14
N VAL A 130 -17.47 6.68 -12.14
CA VAL A 130 -16.22 7.16 -12.73
C VAL A 130 -16.55 7.75 -14.09
N ASP A 131 -16.46 9.07 -14.18
CA ASP A 131 -16.71 9.82 -15.41
C ASP A 131 -15.49 9.75 -16.36
#